data_56ee1722da3b83e2af76d4ae7b3f02de
#
_entry.id   56ee1722da3b83e2af76d4ae7b3f02de
#
_cell.length_a   1.000
_cell.length_b   1.000
_cell.length_c   1.000
_cell.angle_alpha   90.00
_cell.angle_beta   90.00
_cell.angle_gamma   90.00
#
_symmetry.space_group_name_H-M   'P 1'
#
loop_
_entity.id
_entity.type
_entity.pdbx_description
1 polymer ?
#
loop_
_entity_poly.entity_id
_entity_poly.type
_entity_poly.pdbx_seq_one_letter_code
_entity_poly.pdbx_strand_id
1 'polypeptide(L)'
;MPLTENQIEVAAESLFQAEISRKRIGLLSVQFPEIDMEDAYKIQAALVEKKINSGLKLEGWKIGLTSKAMQDALKIDIPDSGILFDNMFFKSGDEIPTERFIQTRIEAEIAFCMKGSLAGEVTREEVIQATDYA
;
A
#
# COMPACT_ATOMS: atom_id res chain seq x y z
N MET A 1 10.51 -11.94 18.22
CA MET A 1 9.19 -12.63 18.35
C MET A 1 8.20 -11.82 17.51
N PRO A 2 7.26 -12.46 16.80
CA PRO A 2 6.24 -11.74 16.08
C PRO A 2 5.45 -10.81 17.00
N LEU A 3 4.92 -9.71 16.45
CA LEU A 3 4.12 -8.77 17.21
C LEU A 3 2.83 -9.43 17.72
N THR A 4 2.38 -9.02 18.88
CA THR A 4 1.07 -9.42 19.40
C THR A 4 -0.06 -8.74 18.62
N GLU A 5 -1.26 -9.32 18.62
CA GLU A 5 -2.45 -8.71 18.01
C GLU A 5 -2.70 -7.28 18.51
N ASN A 6 -2.49 -7.04 19.80
CA ASN A 6 -2.64 -5.70 20.37
C ASN A 6 -1.60 -4.70 19.80
N GLN A 7 -0.35 -5.12 19.59
CA GLN A 7 0.69 -4.27 18.99
C GLN A 7 0.39 -3.96 17.53
N ILE A 8 -0.10 -4.95 16.77
CA ILE A 8 -0.56 -4.78 15.40
C ILE A 8 -1.69 -3.75 15.33
N GLU A 9 -2.69 -3.89 16.20
CA GLU A 9 -3.83 -2.99 16.26
C GLU A 9 -3.43 -1.56 16.63
N VAL A 10 -2.55 -1.38 17.62
CA VAL A 10 -2.01 -0.06 18.03
C VAL A 10 -1.22 0.58 16.89
N ALA A 11 -0.40 -0.19 16.17
CA ALA A 11 0.35 0.31 15.04
C ALA A 11 -0.57 0.73 13.88
N ALA A 12 -1.56 -0.10 13.54
CA ALA A 12 -2.55 0.20 12.50
C ALA A 12 -3.38 1.45 12.84
N GLU A 13 -3.81 1.60 14.09
CA GLU A 13 -4.52 2.79 14.56
C GLU A 13 -3.65 4.04 14.46
N SER A 14 -2.39 3.96 14.84
CA SER A 14 -1.45 5.09 14.75
C SER A 14 -1.28 5.56 13.30
N LEU A 15 -1.17 4.62 12.34
CA LEU A 15 -1.09 4.94 10.91
C LEU A 15 -2.40 5.55 10.40
N PHE A 16 -3.54 5.00 10.79
CA PHE A 16 -4.85 5.50 10.41
C PHE A 16 -5.07 6.94 10.90
N GLN A 17 -4.75 7.21 12.16
CA GLN A 17 -4.85 8.55 12.74
C GLN A 17 -3.85 9.54 12.14
N ALA A 18 -2.63 9.09 11.80
CA ALA A 18 -1.66 9.92 11.08
C ALA A 18 -2.20 10.40 9.73
N GLU A 19 -2.83 9.50 8.98
CA GLU A 19 -3.42 9.82 7.68
C GLU A 19 -4.59 10.80 7.82
N ILE A 20 -5.51 10.59 8.77
CA ILE A 20 -6.65 11.48 9.00
C ILE A 20 -6.20 12.86 9.47
N SER A 21 -5.30 12.90 10.43
CA SER A 21 -4.82 14.16 11.03
C SER A 21 -3.78 14.89 10.17
N ARG A 22 -3.25 14.26 9.11
CA ARG A 22 -2.13 14.75 8.28
C ARG A 22 -0.87 15.05 9.10
N LYS A 23 -0.62 14.29 10.15
CA LYS A 23 0.55 14.43 11.01
C LYS A 23 1.45 13.22 10.90
N ARG A 24 2.75 13.47 10.81
CA ARG A 24 3.74 12.40 10.87
C ARG A 24 3.73 11.74 12.24
N ILE A 25 3.93 10.42 12.23
CA ILE A 25 4.27 9.63 13.42
C ILE A 25 5.73 9.19 13.34
N GLY A 26 6.25 8.66 14.45
CA GLY A 26 7.55 8.03 14.49
C GLY A 26 7.59 6.75 13.64
N LEU A 27 8.79 6.26 13.35
CA LEU A 27 8.96 5.00 12.63
C LEU A 27 8.48 3.83 13.50
N LEU A 28 7.66 2.96 12.92
CA LEU A 28 7.19 1.75 13.59
C LEU A 28 8.35 0.81 13.97
N SER A 29 9.42 0.77 13.16
CA SER A 29 10.63 0.00 13.46
C SER A 29 11.42 0.53 14.67
N VAL A 30 11.20 1.77 15.07
CA VAL A 30 11.75 2.32 16.34
C VAL A 30 10.84 1.96 17.51
N GLN A 31 9.53 1.98 17.30
CA GLN A 31 8.54 1.62 18.32
C GLN A 31 8.51 0.10 18.58
N PHE A 32 8.69 -0.70 17.53
CA PHE A 32 8.71 -2.15 17.53
C PHE A 32 9.99 -2.66 16.86
N PRO A 33 11.14 -2.70 17.56
CA PRO A 33 12.43 -3.05 16.95
C PRO A 33 12.50 -4.44 16.34
N GLU A 34 11.66 -5.36 16.79
CA GLU A 34 11.55 -6.74 16.28
C GLU A 34 10.58 -6.91 15.10
N ILE A 35 9.97 -5.83 14.60
CA ILE A 35 9.03 -5.90 13.48
C ILE A 35 9.70 -6.51 12.24
N ASP A 36 9.06 -7.50 11.66
CA ASP A 36 9.45 -8.11 10.41
C ASP A 36 8.46 -7.81 9.27
N MET A 37 8.70 -8.38 8.09
CA MET A 37 7.85 -8.16 6.91
C MET A 37 6.45 -8.76 7.09
N GLU A 38 6.35 -9.89 7.76
CA GLU A 38 5.05 -10.53 8.03
C GLU A 38 4.20 -9.65 8.97
N ASP A 39 4.82 -9.12 10.02
CA ASP A 39 4.16 -8.19 10.94
C ASP A 39 3.75 -6.89 10.24
N ALA A 40 4.59 -6.36 9.34
CA ALA A 40 4.26 -5.17 8.55
C ALA A 40 3.02 -5.40 7.67
N TYR A 41 2.88 -6.55 7.04
CA TYR A 41 1.67 -6.89 6.26
C TYR A 41 0.44 -7.14 7.15
N LYS A 42 0.58 -7.68 8.36
CA LYS A 42 -0.52 -7.77 9.33
C LYS A 42 -1.00 -6.38 9.76
N ILE A 43 -0.07 -5.45 10.01
CA ILE A 43 -0.41 -4.04 10.30
C ILE A 43 -1.11 -3.40 9.10
N GLN A 44 -0.62 -3.63 7.87
CA GLN A 44 -1.27 -3.14 6.66
C GLN A 44 -2.70 -3.70 6.54
N ALA A 45 -2.91 -4.99 6.79
CA ALA A 45 -4.24 -5.61 6.73
C ALA A 45 -5.21 -4.97 7.75
N ALA A 46 -4.77 -4.77 8.99
CA ALA A 46 -5.56 -4.10 10.01
C ALA A 46 -5.89 -2.64 9.64
N LEU A 47 -4.93 -1.90 9.06
CA LEU A 47 -5.14 -0.54 8.55
C LEU A 47 -6.17 -0.52 7.40
N VAL A 48 -6.07 -1.49 6.47
CA VAL A 48 -7.02 -1.64 5.35
C VAL A 48 -8.43 -1.88 5.88
N GLU A 49 -8.58 -2.75 6.87
CA GLU A 49 -9.87 -3.02 7.51
C GLU A 49 -10.49 -1.75 8.13
N LYS A 50 -9.68 -0.96 8.84
CA LYS A 50 -10.13 0.33 9.39
C LYS A 50 -10.61 1.28 8.30
N LYS A 51 -9.90 1.36 7.18
CA LYS A 51 -10.28 2.19 6.04
C LYS A 51 -11.59 1.72 5.40
N ILE A 52 -11.77 0.42 5.20
CA ILE A 52 -13.02 -0.16 4.69
C ILE A 52 -14.18 0.15 5.65
N ASN A 53 -13.97 -0.03 6.95
CA ASN A 53 -14.97 0.27 7.99
C ASN A 53 -15.31 1.78 8.06
N SER A 54 -14.40 2.65 7.62
CA SER A 54 -14.67 4.09 7.47
C SER A 54 -15.42 4.46 6.19
N GLY A 55 -15.74 3.48 5.33
CA GLY A 55 -16.54 3.64 4.11
C GLY A 55 -15.76 3.69 2.80
N LEU A 56 -14.42 3.55 2.83
CA LEU A 56 -13.60 3.51 1.62
C LEU A 56 -13.73 2.15 0.91
N LYS A 57 -13.60 2.16 -0.41
CA LYS A 57 -13.67 0.95 -1.25
C LYS A 57 -12.30 0.65 -1.83
N LEU A 58 -11.94 -0.64 -1.83
CA LEU A 58 -10.75 -1.11 -2.53
C LEU A 58 -10.99 -1.04 -4.04
N GLU A 59 -10.10 -0.37 -4.76
CA GLU A 59 -10.16 -0.19 -6.22
C GLU A 59 -8.95 -0.76 -6.96
N GLY A 60 -7.84 -0.98 -6.25
CA GLY A 60 -6.65 -1.49 -6.92
C GLY A 60 -5.48 -1.76 -5.99
N TRP A 61 -4.34 -2.02 -6.61
CA TRP A 61 -3.09 -2.37 -5.95
C TRP A 61 -1.96 -1.57 -6.56
N LYS A 62 -1.00 -1.14 -5.72
CA LYS A 62 0.30 -0.70 -6.20
C LYS A 62 1.34 -1.75 -5.86
N ILE A 63 2.33 -1.89 -6.74
CA ILE A 63 3.50 -2.76 -6.53
C ILE A 63 4.73 -1.87 -6.49
N GLY A 64 5.45 -1.91 -5.39
CA GLY A 64 6.69 -1.17 -5.21
C GLY A 64 7.92 -2.08 -5.27
N LEU A 65 9.12 -1.48 -5.22
CA LEU A 65 10.40 -2.19 -5.22
C LEU A 65 10.56 -3.18 -6.39
N THR A 66 10.13 -2.79 -7.58
CA THR A 66 10.19 -3.63 -8.78
C THR A 66 11.57 -3.65 -9.42
N SER A 67 12.45 -2.70 -9.10
CA SER A 67 13.81 -2.65 -9.65
C SER A 67 14.82 -3.32 -8.73
N LYS A 68 15.71 -4.15 -9.31
CA LYS A 68 16.78 -4.81 -8.57
C LYS A 68 17.71 -3.82 -7.86
N ALA A 69 17.99 -2.68 -8.48
CA ALA A 69 18.84 -1.64 -7.88
C ALA A 69 18.23 -1.10 -6.57
N MET A 70 16.92 -0.87 -6.52
CA MET A 70 16.24 -0.41 -5.32
C MET A 70 16.16 -1.50 -4.26
N GLN A 71 15.88 -2.75 -4.66
CA GLN A 71 15.90 -3.89 -3.75
C GLN A 71 17.26 -4.04 -3.07
N ASP A 72 18.36 -3.99 -3.83
CA ASP A 72 19.72 -4.08 -3.31
C ASP A 72 20.08 -2.91 -2.38
N ALA A 73 19.65 -1.69 -2.72
CA ALA A 73 19.87 -0.51 -1.90
C ALA A 73 19.16 -0.57 -0.53
N LEU A 74 17.96 -1.15 -0.50
CA LEU A 74 17.15 -1.31 0.71
C LEU A 74 17.36 -2.64 1.42
N LYS A 75 18.14 -3.56 0.82
CA LYS A 75 18.34 -4.94 1.31
C LYS A 75 17.03 -5.72 1.46
N ILE A 76 16.11 -5.48 0.54
CA ILE A 76 14.83 -6.18 0.41
C ILE A 76 14.88 -6.88 -0.95
N ASP A 77 14.64 -8.18 -0.99
CA ASP A 77 14.82 -9.02 -2.18
C ASP A 77 13.52 -9.35 -2.92
N ILE A 78 12.40 -8.82 -2.42
CA ILE A 78 11.07 -9.01 -3.00
C ILE A 78 10.39 -7.66 -3.25
N PRO A 79 9.52 -7.54 -4.28
CA PRO A 79 8.62 -6.42 -4.40
C PRO A 79 7.67 -6.33 -3.21
N ASP A 80 7.24 -5.11 -2.89
CA ASP A 80 6.17 -4.87 -1.93
C ASP A 80 4.84 -4.54 -2.63
N SER A 81 3.75 -4.56 -1.87
CA SER A 81 2.43 -4.22 -2.38
C SER A 81 1.63 -3.39 -1.40
N GLY A 82 0.77 -2.56 -1.93
CA GLY A 82 -0.17 -1.75 -1.16
C GLY A 82 -1.54 -1.68 -1.81
N ILE A 83 -2.55 -1.36 -1.00
CA ILE A 83 -3.94 -1.22 -1.44
C ILE A 83 -4.19 0.22 -1.88
N LEU A 84 -4.89 0.38 -3.01
CA LEU A 84 -5.43 1.65 -3.48
C LEU A 84 -6.93 1.70 -3.24
N PHE A 85 -7.38 2.80 -2.64
CA PHE A 85 -8.78 3.06 -2.34
C PHE A 85 -9.39 4.04 -3.35
N ASP A 86 -10.72 3.99 -3.50
CA ASP A 86 -11.51 4.82 -4.43
C ASP A 86 -11.19 6.32 -4.34
N ASN A 87 -10.95 6.81 -3.13
CA ASN A 87 -10.60 8.21 -2.90
C ASN A 87 -9.16 8.60 -3.33
N MET A 88 -8.34 7.65 -3.79
CA MET A 88 -6.95 7.87 -4.24
C MET A 88 -6.86 8.10 -5.77
N PHE A 89 -7.95 7.96 -6.50
CA PHE A 89 -7.97 8.08 -7.95
C PHE A 89 -8.40 9.48 -8.37
N PHE A 90 -7.67 10.03 -9.32
CA PHE A 90 -7.92 11.33 -9.95
C PHE A 90 -7.91 11.18 -11.47
N LYS A 91 -8.62 12.04 -12.17
CA LYS A 91 -8.63 12.07 -13.63
C LYS A 91 -7.48 12.92 -14.14
N SER A 92 -7.06 12.66 -15.37
CA SER A 92 -6.09 13.52 -16.04
C SER A 92 -6.64 14.95 -16.15
N GLY A 93 -5.83 15.91 -15.67
CA GLY A 93 -6.21 17.31 -15.58
C GLY A 93 -6.81 17.76 -14.26
N ASP A 94 -7.08 16.85 -13.33
CA ASP A 94 -7.55 17.20 -12.00
C ASP A 94 -6.46 17.92 -11.20
N GLU A 95 -6.86 18.87 -10.37
CA GLU A 95 -6.01 19.47 -9.35
C GLU A 95 -6.05 18.60 -8.09
N ILE A 96 -4.86 18.18 -7.61
CA ILE A 96 -4.73 17.37 -6.39
C ILE A 96 -4.39 18.30 -5.23
N PRO A 97 -5.28 18.46 -4.22
CA PRO A 97 -5.04 19.34 -3.10
C PRO A 97 -3.80 18.90 -2.28
N THR A 98 -2.87 19.81 -2.05
CA THR A 98 -1.61 19.51 -1.33
C THR A 98 -1.85 19.16 0.14
N GLU A 99 -2.86 19.73 0.77
CA GLU A 99 -3.30 19.46 2.13
C GLU A 99 -3.80 18.03 2.35
N ARG A 100 -4.04 17.30 1.26
CA ARG A 100 -4.39 15.89 1.29
C ARG A 100 -3.25 15.00 1.81
N PHE A 101 -2.00 15.43 1.64
CA PHE A 101 -0.82 14.62 1.89
C PHE A 101 -0.07 15.06 3.15
N ILE A 102 0.64 14.13 3.77
CA ILE A 102 1.60 14.42 4.84
C ILE A 102 2.92 14.88 4.21
N GLN A 103 3.35 14.19 3.15
CA GLN A 103 4.57 14.50 2.40
C GLN A 103 4.38 14.04 0.96
N THR A 104 4.16 14.99 0.07
CA THR A 104 3.93 14.71 -1.35
C THR A 104 5.22 14.23 -2.02
N ARG A 105 5.11 13.13 -2.77
CA ARG A 105 6.12 12.65 -3.71
C ARG A 105 5.44 12.31 -5.02
N ILE A 106 6.17 12.43 -6.12
CA ILE A 106 5.68 12.10 -7.47
C ILE A 106 6.56 10.99 -8.01
N GLU A 107 5.93 9.92 -8.48
CA GLU A 107 6.56 8.79 -9.14
C GLU A 107 5.83 8.54 -10.46
N ALA A 108 6.57 8.17 -11.50
CA ALA A 108 5.99 7.78 -12.78
C ALA A 108 5.83 6.25 -12.79
N GLU A 109 4.61 5.77 -12.96
CA GLU A 109 4.26 4.36 -12.91
C GLU A 109 3.45 3.96 -14.15
N ILE A 110 3.55 2.67 -14.53
CA ILE A 110 2.65 2.08 -15.52
C ILE A 110 1.49 1.44 -14.76
N ALA A 111 0.27 1.87 -15.07
CA ALA A 111 -0.93 1.31 -14.48
C ALA A 111 -1.64 0.37 -15.46
N PHE A 112 -2.02 -0.81 -15.01
CA PHE A 112 -2.80 -1.78 -15.78
C PHE A 112 -4.27 -1.73 -15.32
N CYS A 113 -5.17 -1.46 -16.26
CA CYS A 113 -6.60 -1.59 -16.00
C CYS A 113 -7.04 -3.03 -16.28
N MET A 114 -7.57 -3.70 -15.27
CA MET A 114 -7.95 -5.10 -15.37
C MET A 114 -9.42 -5.24 -15.78
N LYS A 115 -9.71 -6.08 -16.78
CA LYS A 115 -11.08 -6.47 -17.19
C LYS A 115 -11.50 -7.84 -16.68
N GLY A 116 -10.59 -8.59 -16.08
CA GLY A 116 -10.82 -9.92 -15.54
C GLY A 116 -10.15 -10.15 -14.20
N SER A 117 -10.71 -11.01 -13.38
CA SER A 117 -10.12 -11.43 -12.11
C SER A 117 -9.01 -12.44 -12.33
N LEU A 118 -7.94 -12.32 -11.55
CA LEU A 118 -6.84 -13.27 -11.48
C LEU A 118 -6.72 -13.79 -10.05
N ALA A 119 -6.40 -15.08 -9.89
CA ALA A 119 -6.21 -15.69 -8.57
C ALA A 119 -5.20 -16.84 -8.65
N GLY A 120 -4.43 -17.03 -7.59
CA GLY A 120 -3.40 -18.07 -7.52
C GLY A 120 -2.19 -17.78 -8.41
N GLU A 121 -1.47 -18.83 -8.79
CA GLU A 121 -0.37 -18.72 -9.76
C GLU A 121 -0.93 -18.52 -11.17
N VAL A 122 -0.53 -17.43 -11.80
CA VAL A 122 -1.00 -17.06 -13.15
C VAL A 122 0.18 -16.90 -14.11
N THR A 123 -0.05 -17.23 -15.36
CA THR A 123 0.92 -17.04 -16.43
C THR A 123 0.91 -15.60 -16.94
N ARG A 124 1.98 -15.20 -17.61
CA ARG A 124 2.06 -13.90 -18.28
C ARG A 124 0.92 -13.70 -19.29
N GLU A 125 0.58 -14.75 -20.02
CA GLU A 125 -0.48 -14.75 -21.03
C GLU A 125 -1.85 -14.48 -20.38
N GLU A 126 -2.14 -15.10 -19.24
CA GLU A 126 -3.37 -14.87 -18.49
C GLU A 126 -3.45 -13.42 -17.97
N VAL A 127 -2.34 -12.85 -17.48
CA VAL A 127 -2.29 -11.45 -17.09
C VAL A 127 -2.59 -10.52 -18.27
N ILE A 128 -1.96 -10.77 -19.43
CA ILE A 128 -2.21 -9.99 -20.66
C ILE A 128 -3.68 -10.09 -21.09
N GLN A 129 -4.26 -11.29 -21.05
CA GLN A 129 -5.66 -11.49 -21.42
C GLN A 129 -6.64 -10.82 -20.44
N ALA A 130 -6.30 -10.78 -19.16
CA ALA A 130 -7.09 -10.13 -18.12
C ALA A 130 -6.93 -8.60 -18.11
N THR A 131 -5.94 -8.05 -18.81
CA THR A 131 -5.70 -6.60 -18.92
C THR A 131 -6.58 -6.01 -20.03
N ASP A 132 -7.22 -4.87 -19.75
CA ASP A 132 -7.96 -4.11 -20.74
C ASP A 132 -7.03 -3.11 -21.45
N TYR A 133 -6.32 -2.29 -20.68
CA TYR A 133 -5.32 -1.34 -21.19
C TYR A 133 -4.27 -1.01 -20.10
N ALA A 134 -3.17 -0.35 -20.52
CA ALA A 134 -2.11 0.19 -19.68
C ALA A 134 -1.80 1.65 -20.08
#